data_ca39134a70243b92c824ffc688d83d9d
#
_entry.id   ca39134a70243b92c824ffc688d83d9d
#
_cell.length_a   1.000
_cell.length_b   1.000
_cell.length_c   1.000
_cell.angle_alpha   90.00
_cell.angle_beta   90.00
_cell.angle_gamma   90.00
#
_symmetry.space_group_name_H-M   'P 1'
#
loop_
_entity.id
_entity.type
_entity.pdbx_description
1 polymer ?
#
loop_
_entity_poly.entity_id
_entity_poly.type
_entity_poly.pdbx_seq_one_letter_code
_entity_poly.pdbx_strand_id
1 'polypeptide(L)'
;MTGVQTCALPIWASVQLALIKNAARPIPYTKRDNVASDYASRTMYWSGPIVLAFVIFHLLQFTAGVIHPGSQFIEGDVYHNVVAGFQVWWVSAWYIFAVSLLGLHLSHGISAMFQSLGLSHPRYTPLLNKAAVAIAAAIVLGFISVPISVLLQVVK
;
A
#
# COMPACT_ATOMS: atom_id res chain seq x y z
N MET A 1 -16.25 18.97 8.60
CA MET A 1 -15.51 18.30 7.51
C MET A 1 -15.58 16.81 7.79
N THR A 2 -16.14 16.05 6.87
CA THR A 2 -16.27 14.60 7.03
C THR A 2 -14.92 13.91 6.79
N GLY A 3 -14.60 12.84 7.51
CA GLY A 3 -13.33 12.10 7.38
C GLY A 3 -12.98 11.64 5.95
N VAL A 4 -14.01 11.45 5.10
CA VAL A 4 -13.86 11.12 3.67
C VAL A 4 -13.16 12.23 2.89
N GLN A 5 -13.44 13.50 3.18
CA GLN A 5 -12.79 14.64 2.53
C GLN A 5 -11.30 14.70 2.87
N THR A 6 -10.93 14.35 4.09
CA THR A 6 -9.54 14.37 4.56
C THR A 6 -8.68 13.31 3.85
N CYS A 7 -9.26 12.16 3.49
CA CYS A 7 -8.56 11.10 2.74
C CYS A 7 -8.59 11.32 1.22
N ALA A 8 -9.68 11.84 0.66
CA ALA A 8 -9.84 12.01 -0.79
C ALA A 8 -9.03 13.20 -1.34
N LEU A 9 -8.89 14.29 -0.59
CA LEU A 9 -8.19 15.50 -1.02
C LEU A 9 -6.71 15.27 -1.37
N PRO A 10 -5.90 14.56 -0.58
CA PRO A 10 -4.51 14.28 -0.93
C PRO A 10 -4.37 13.45 -2.21
N ILE A 11 -5.26 12.47 -2.42
CA ILE A 11 -5.25 11.63 -3.62
C ILE A 11 -5.61 12.48 -4.85
N TRP A 12 -6.67 13.26 -4.76
CA TRP A 12 -7.08 14.17 -5.83
C TRP A 12 -5.99 15.20 -6.15
N ALA A 13 -5.39 15.83 -5.14
CA ALA A 13 -4.32 16.80 -5.32
C ALA A 13 -3.08 16.18 -5.98
N SER A 14 -2.70 14.95 -5.61
CA SER A 14 -1.57 14.25 -6.22
C SER A 14 -1.80 13.94 -7.70
N VAL A 15 -3.02 13.55 -8.09
CA VAL A 15 -3.41 13.33 -9.48
C VAL A 15 -3.35 14.65 -10.25
N GLN A 16 -3.92 15.74 -9.71
CA GLN A 16 -3.90 17.06 -10.35
C GLN A 16 -2.46 17.57 -10.55
N LEU A 17 -1.62 17.47 -9.54
CA LEU A 17 -0.21 17.86 -9.64
C LEU A 17 0.54 17.08 -10.71
N ALA A 18 0.25 15.80 -10.86
CA ALA A 18 0.85 14.97 -11.89
C ALA A 18 0.42 15.38 -13.29
N LEU A 19 -0.87 15.68 -13.50
CA LEU A 19 -1.39 16.17 -14.77
C LEU A 19 -0.78 17.53 -15.13
N ILE A 20 -0.74 18.47 -14.18
CA ILE A 20 -0.13 19.80 -14.36
C ILE A 20 1.36 19.67 -14.67
N LYS A 21 2.10 18.83 -13.94
CA LYS A 21 3.52 18.58 -14.20
C LYS A 21 3.78 18.07 -15.61
N ASN A 22 2.97 17.15 -16.10
CA ASN A 22 3.12 16.60 -17.46
C ASN A 22 2.77 17.64 -18.52
N ALA A 23 1.74 18.47 -18.30
CA ALA A 23 1.35 19.54 -19.20
C ALA A 23 2.37 20.69 -19.23
N ALA A 24 2.94 21.05 -18.07
CA ALA A 24 3.91 22.15 -17.95
C ALA A 24 5.27 21.82 -18.58
N ARG A 25 5.56 20.56 -18.91
CA ARG A 25 6.85 20.15 -19.42
C ARG A 25 6.76 19.16 -20.58
N PRO A 26 6.54 19.66 -21.79
CA PRO A 26 6.38 18.82 -22.98
C PRO A 26 7.70 18.13 -23.41
N ILE A 27 8.87 18.67 -23.01
CA ILE A 27 10.18 18.07 -23.31
C ILE A 27 10.77 17.49 -22.01
N PRO A 28 10.98 16.15 -21.92
CA PRO A 28 11.56 15.53 -20.75
C PRO A 28 13.06 15.88 -20.61
N TYR A 29 13.59 15.76 -19.39
CA TYR A 29 15.04 15.90 -19.18
C TYR A 29 15.79 14.75 -19.88
N THR A 30 16.83 15.09 -20.64
CA THR A 30 17.73 14.11 -21.27
C THR A 30 18.59 13.37 -20.23
N LYS A 31 18.91 14.02 -19.11
CA LYS A 31 19.62 13.40 -17.98
C LYS A 31 18.84 13.66 -16.69
N ARG A 32 18.45 12.58 -16.00
CA ARG A 32 17.82 12.66 -14.68
C ARG A 32 18.83 12.18 -13.62
N ASP A 33 19.23 13.09 -12.76
CA ASP A 33 20.00 12.76 -11.57
C ASP A 33 19.09 12.94 -10.34
N ASN A 34 18.68 11.82 -9.74
CA ASN A 34 17.74 11.80 -8.62
C ASN A 34 18.50 11.79 -7.29
N VAL A 35 19.16 12.90 -6.93
CA VAL A 35 20.00 13.00 -5.73
C VAL A 35 19.20 12.82 -4.43
N ALA A 36 17.93 13.27 -4.39
CA ALA A 36 17.12 13.28 -3.16
C ALA A 36 15.89 12.34 -3.20
N SER A 37 15.63 11.68 -4.32
CA SER A 37 14.43 10.85 -4.51
C SER A 37 14.82 9.38 -4.54
N ASP A 38 14.39 8.63 -3.51
CA ASP A 38 14.57 7.18 -3.43
C ASP A 38 13.54 6.40 -4.29
N TYR A 39 13.71 5.08 -4.36
CA TYR A 39 12.81 4.21 -5.13
C TYR A 39 11.37 4.28 -4.61
N ALA A 40 11.18 4.28 -3.29
CA ALA A 40 9.88 4.34 -2.66
C ALA A 40 9.15 5.64 -3.01
N SER A 41 9.83 6.80 -2.95
CA SER A 41 9.22 8.09 -3.31
C SER A 41 8.78 8.16 -4.78
N ARG A 42 9.54 7.51 -5.69
CA ARG A 42 9.20 7.49 -7.13
C ARG A 42 8.02 6.60 -7.46
N THR A 43 7.79 5.57 -6.66
CA THR A 43 6.67 4.64 -6.84
C THR A 43 5.37 5.10 -6.18
N MET A 44 5.40 6.14 -5.33
CA MET A 44 4.22 6.68 -4.63
C MET A 44 3.07 7.03 -5.58
N TYR A 45 3.39 7.56 -6.73
CA TYR A 45 2.43 7.95 -7.74
C TYR A 45 1.55 6.79 -8.24
N TRP A 46 2.14 5.60 -8.38
CA TRP A 46 1.43 4.40 -8.81
C TRP A 46 0.91 3.57 -7.65
N SER A 47 1.65 3.51 -6.56
CA SER A 47 1.26 2.71 -5.38
C SER A 47 0.02 3.28 -4.70
N GLY A 48 -0.18 4.59 -4.68
CA GLY A 48 -1.37 5.23 -4.08
C GLY A 48 -2.69 4.72 -4.67
N PRO A 49 -2.92 4.85 -5.99
CA PRO A 49 -4.13 4.32 -6.64
C PRO A 49 -4.31 2.80 -6.48
N ILE A 50 -3.22 2.01 -6.52
CA ILE A 50 -3.28 0.56 -6.35
C ILE A 50 -3.68 0.22 -4.91
N VAL A 51 -3.12 0.90 -3.92
CA VAL A 51 -3.49 0.73 -2.50
C VAL A 51 -4.96 1.10 -2.28
N LEU A 52 -5.45 2.18 -2.90
CA LEU A 52 -6.87 2.54 -2.83
C LEU A 52 -7.76 1.45 -3.41
N ALA A 53 -7.43 0.94 -4.60
CA ALA A 53 -8.17 -0.17 -5.23
C ALA A 53 -8.14 -1.43 -4.35
N PHE A 54 -6.99 -1.72 -3.74
CA PHE A 54 -6.83 -2.83 -2.78
C PHE A 54 -7.73 -2.65 -1.56
N VAL A 55 -7.77 -1.47 -0.94
CA VAL A 55 -8.62 -1.20 0.22
C VAL A 55 -10.09 -1.39 -0.13
N ILE A 56 -10.54 -0.89 -1.27
CA ILE A 56 -11.92 -1.07 -1.74
C ILE A 56 -12.22 -2.57 -1.93
N PHE A 57 -11.36 -3.30 -2.62
CA PHE A 57 -11.53 -4.73 -2.83
C PHE A 57 -11.55 -5.51 -1.50
N HIS A 58 -10.63 -5.19 -0.58
CA HIS A 58 -10.57 -5.80 0.74
C HIS A 58 -11.86 -5.60 1.55
N LEU A 59 -12.39 -4.37 1.56
CA LEU A 59 -13.65 -4.07 2.25
C LEU A 59 -14.85 -4.77 1.60
N LEU A 60 -14.91 -4.83 0.28
CA LEU A 60 -15.97 -5.54 -0.44
C LEU A 60 -15.92 -7.06 -0.21
N GLN A 61 -14.74 -7.62 -0.06
CA GLN A 61 -14.55 -9.05 0.15
C GLN A 61 -14.80 -9.47 1.60
N PHE A 62 -14.12 -8.83 2.57
CA PHE A 62 -14.12 -9.32 3.95
C PHE A 62 -15.02 -8.54 4.91
N THR A 63 -15.46 -7.34 4.56
CA THR A 63 -16.34 -6.53 5.41
C THR A 63 -17.77 -6.53 4.90
N ALA A 64 -17.98 -6.17 3.63
CA ALA A 64 -19.31 -6.10 3.06
C ALA A 64 -19.81 -7.46 2.52
N GLY A 65 -18.90 -8.42 2.30
CA GLY A 65 -19.25 -9.73 1.78
C GLY A 65 -19.95 -9.70 0.41
N VAL A 66 -19.69 -8.69 -0.42
CA VAL A 66 -20.28 -8.55 -1.76
C VAL A 66 -19.53 -9.35 -2.81
N ILE A 67 -18.22 -9.49 -2.63
CA ILE A 67 -17.33 -10.24 -3.51
C ILE A 67 -16.83 -11.44 -2.74
N HIS A 68 -17.23 -12.66 -3.16
CA HIS A 68 -16.79 -13.90 -2.49
C HIS A 68 -16.17 -14.87 -3.48
N PRO A 69 -14.89 -14.69 -3.83
CA PRO A 69 -14.19 -15.69 -4.60
C PRO A 69 -14.00 -16.94 -3.73
N GLY A 70 -14.48 -18.09 -4.21
CA GLY A 70 -14.23 -19.39 -3.59
C GLY A 70 -15.43 -20.04 -2.90
N SER A 71 -16.10 -19.40 -1.97
CA SER A 71 -17.28 -19.96 -1.28
C SER A 71 -18.25 -18.86 -0.84
N GLN A 72 -19.41 -19.27 -0.31
CA GLN A 72 -20.37 -18.30 0.24
C GLN A 72 -19.77 -17.58 1.46
N PHE A 73 -20.00 -16.29 1.53
CA PHE A 73 -19.66 -15.47 2.69
C PHE A 73 -20.55 -15.86 3.87
N ILE A 74 -19.95 -16.14 5.01
CA ILE A 74 -20.67 -16.44 6.26
C ILE A 74 -20.51 -15.24 7.17
N GLU A 75 -21.61 -14.55 7.47
CA GLU A 75 -21.60 -13.39 8.37
C GLU A 75 -21.16 -13.85 9.77
N GLY A 76 -20.18 -13.15 10.34
CA GLY A 76 -19.60 -13.43 11.65
C GLY A 76 -18.50 -14.51 11.67
N ASP A 77 -18.31 -15.30 10.63
CA ASP A 77 -17.23 -16.29 10.54
C ASP A 77 -16.04 -15.76 9.74
N VAL A 78 -15.23 -14.95 10.41
CA VAL A 78 -14.03 -14.32 9.81
C VAL A 78 -13.02 -15.37 9.37
N TYR A 79 -12.84 -16.44 10.16
CA TYR A 79 -11.88 -17.50 9.85
C TYR A 79 -12.22 -18.20 8.53
N HIS A 80 -13.47 -18.69 8.41
CA HIS A 80 -13.95 -19.32 7.19
C HIS A 80 -13.79 -18.42 5.96
N ASN A 81 -14.21 -17.16 6.07
CA ASN A 81 -14.17 -16.21 4.96
C ASN A 81 -12.73 -15.93 4.49
N VAL A 82 -11.78 -15.82 5.42
CA VAL A 82 -10.36 -15.60 5.12
C VAL A 82 -9.76 -16.84 4.45
N VAL A 83 -9.96 -18.02 5.01
CA VAL A 83 -9.42 -19.26 4.46
C VAL A 83 -9.99 -19.53 3.08
N ALA A 84 -11.32 -19.50 2.92
CA ALA A 84 -11.98 -19.73 1.62
C ALA A 84 -11.55 -18.69 0.56
N GLY A 85 -11.42 -17.44 0.93
CA GLY A 85 -10.98 -16.38 0.03
C GLY A 85 -9.54 -16.59 -0.45
N PHE A 86 -8.62 -16.97 0.44
CA PHE A 86 -7.21 -17.16 0.10
C PHE A 86 -6.89 -18.54 -0.50
N GLN A 87 -7.77 -19.52 -0.46
CA GLN A 87 -7.64 -20.75 -1.26
C GLN A 87 -7.69 -20.46 -2.77
N VAL A 88 -8.29 -19.35 -3.16
CA VAL A 88 -8.31 -18.91 -4.55
C VAL A 88 -6.97 -18.23 -4.89
N TRP A 89 -6.14 -18.91 -5.67
CA TRP A 89 -4.75 -18.53 -5.93
C TRP A 89 -4.57 -17.08 -6.47
N TRP A 90 -5.46 -16.61 -7.36
CA TRP A 90 -5.35 -15.25 -7.92
C TRP A 90 -5.69 -14.17 -6.89
N VAL A 91 -6.58 -14.46 -5.93
CA VAL A 91 -6.89 -13.56 -4.80
C VAL A 91 -5.65 -13.44 -3.92
N SER A 92 -5.04 -14.55 -3.54
CA SER A 92 -3.80 -14.56 -2.75
C SER A 92 -2.66 -13.84 -3.47
N ALA A 93 -2.50 -14.06 -4.78
CA ALA A 93 -1.51 -13.35 -5.59
C ALA A 93 -1.76 -11.84 -5.62
N TRP A 94 -3.02 -11.40 -5.78
CA TRP A 94 -3.41 -10.01 -5.72
C TRP A 94 -3.09 -9.38 -4.36
N TYR A 95 -3.42 -10.06 -3.26
CA TYR A 95 -3.13 -9.58 -1.91
C TYR A 95 -1.63 -9.46 -1.65
N ILE A 96 -0.84 -10.45 -2.02
CA ILE A 96 0.62 -10.43 -1.88
C ILE A 96 1.21 -9.24 -2.66
N PHE A 97 0.77 -9.04 -3.89
CA PHE A 97 1.22 -7.92 -4.73
C PHE A 97 0.84 -6.57 -4.12
N ALA A 98 -0.43 -6.39 -3.75
CA ALA A 98 -0.93 -5.13 -3.21
C ALA A 98 -0.32 -4.79 -1.85
N VAL A 99 -0.15 -5.78 -0.96
CA VAL A 99 0.50 -5.61 0.34
C VAL A 99 1.99 -5.28 0.18
N SER A 100 2.67 -5.84 -0.82
CA SER A 100 4.06 -5.47 -1.13
C SER A 100 4.18 -4.00 -1.54
N LEU A 101 3.27 -3.51 -2.38
CA LEU A 101 3.20 -2.08 -2.75
C LEU A 101 2.81 -1.20 -1.55
N LEU A 102 1.90 -1.67 -0.69
CA LEU A 102 1.57 -1.00 0.56
C LEU A 102 2.82 -0.85 1.45
N GLY A 103 3.69 -1.84 1.49
CA GLY A 103 4.95 -1.79 2.23
C GLY A 103 5.88 -0.67 1.74
N LEU A 104 6.03 -0.53 0.42
CA LEU A 104 6.79 0.58 -0.17
C LEU A 104 6.15 1.94 0.17
N HIS A 105 4.84 2.03 0.06
CA HIS A 105 4.07 3.22 0.40
C HIS A 105 4.25 3.60 1.87
N LEU A 106 4.14 2.62 2.76
CA LEU A 106 4.27 2.79 4.21
C LEU A 106 5.69 3.18 4.61
N SER A 107 6.72 2.56 4.03
CA SER A 107 8.12 2.90 4.33
C SER A 107 8.44 4.36 4.01
N HIS A 108 7.97 4.85 2.86
CA HIS A 108 8.08 6.26 2.50
C HIS A 108 7.23 7.15 3.41
N GLY A 109 5.99 6.76 3.70
CA GLY A 109 5.07 7.51 4.56
C GLY A 109 5.61 7.70 5.98
N ILE A 110 6.18 6.66 6.58
CA ILE A 110 6.80 6.73 7.91
C ILE A 110 8.01 7.69 7.88
N SER A 111 8.87 7.60 6.87
CA SER A 111 10.01 8.51 6.72
C SER A 111 9.55 9.97 6.57
N ALA A 112 8.54 10.22 5.74
CA ALA A 112 7.96 11.54 5.54
C ALA A 112 7.28 12.08 6.81
N MET A 113 6.65 11.22 7.62
CA MET A 113 6.06 11.57 8.91
C MET A 113 7.12 12.16 9.85
N PHE A 114 8.28 11.51 9.99
CA PHE A 114 9.36 12.04 10.82
C PHE A 114 9.87 13.40 10.33
N GLN A 115 9.95 13.60 9.01
CA GLN A 115 10.30 14.89 8.43
C GLN A 115 9.26 15.97 8.76
N SER A 116 7.97 15.63 8.65
CA SER A 116 6.86 16.55 8.94
C SER A 116 6.79 16.94 10.42
N LEU A 117 7.22 16.04 11.33
CA LEU A 117 7.33 16.30 12.76
C LEU A 117 8.59 17.12 13.13
N GLY A 118 9.41 17.53 12.16
CA GLY A 118 10.64 18.28 12.41
C GLY A 118 11.80 17.43 12.95
N LEU A 119 11.69 16.11 12.92
CA LEU A 119 12.72 15.17 13.39
C LEU A 119 13.77 14.84 12.32
N SER A 120 13.94 15.73 11.33
CA SER A 120 14.94 15.55 10.27
C SER A 120 16.27 16.19 10.69
N HIS A 121 17.31 15.35 10.81
CA HIS A 121 18.66 15.80 11.16
C HIS A 121 19.71 14.87 10.52
N PRO A 122 20.81 15.38 9.96
CA PRO A 122 21.81 14.59 9.23
C PRO A 122 22.34 13.38 10.02
N ARG A 123 22.42 13.48 11.36
CA ARG A 123 22.99 12.43 12.21
C ARG A 123 22.06 11.22 12.38
N TYR A 124 20.75 11.41 12.50
CA TYR A 124 19.81 10.30 12.79
C TYR A 124 18.75 10.04 11.72
N THR A 125 18.58 10.92 10.73
CA THR A 125 17.69 10.66 9.59
C THR A 125 17.99 9.34 8.89
N PRO A 126 19.27 8.93 8.67
CA PRO A 126 19.56 7.61 8.08
C PRO A 126 19.07 6.43 8.93
N LEU A 127 19.11 6.58 10.27
CA LEU A 127 18.60 5.56 11.20
C LEU A 127 17.08 5.49 11.16
N LEU A 128 16.39 6.64 11.15
CA LEU A 128 14.95 6.72 11.04
C LEU A 128 14.43 6.10 9.75
N ASN A 129 15.11 6.33 8.62
CA ASN A 129 14.76 5.72 7.35
C ASN A 129 14.93 4.19 7.37
N LYS A 130 16.02 3.68 7.97
CA LYS A 130 16.19 2.24 8.15
C LYS A 130 15.11 1.64 9.05
N ALA A 131 14.75 2.33 10.14
CA ALA A 131 13.67 1.91 11.02
C ALA A 131 12.32 1.89 10.29
N ALA A 132 12.02 2.90 9.46
CA ALA A 132 10.81 2.95 8.65
C ALA A 132 10.70 1.75 7.69
N VAL A 133 11.80 1.40 7.01
CA VAL A 133 11.86 0.23 6.14
C VAL A 133 11.69 -1.07 6.94
N ALA A 134 12.34 -1.20 8.09
CA ALA A 134 12.24 -2.40 8.94
C ALA A 134 10.82 -2.60 9.47
N ILE A 135 10.15 -1.54 9.92
CA ILE A 135 8.75 -1.57 10.37
C ILE A 135 7.84 -1.98 9.22
N ALA A 136 7.98 -1.33 8.06
CA ALA A 136 7.18 -1.66 6.88
C ALA A 136 7.38 -3.12 6.45
N ALA A 137 8.61 -3.61 6.43
CA ALA A 137 8.93 -5.00 6.10
C ALA A 137 8.31 -5.99 7.09
N ALA A 138 8.38 -5.72 8.39
CA ALA A 138 7.77 -6.57 9.41
C ALA A 138 6.24 -6.66 9.22
N ILE A 139 5.57 -5.54 8.94
CA ILE A 139 4.14 -5.49 8.66
C ILE A 139 3.80 -6.30 7.40
N VAL A 140 4.54 -6.09 6.31
CA VAL A 140 4.34 -6.81 5.04
C VAL A 140 4.51 -8.32 5.22
N LEU A 141 5.56 -8.76 5.90
CA LEU A 141 5.81 -10.18 6.17
C LEU A 141 4.68 -10.80 6.99
N GLY A 142 4.20 -10.08 8.02
CA GLY A 142 3.05 -10.52 8.81
C GLY A 142 1.79 -10.70 7.97
N PHE A 143 1.44 -9.74 7.12
CA PHE A 143 0.25 -9.85 6.29
C PHE A 143 0.38 -10.87 5.15
N ILE A 144 1.55 -10.99 4.53
CA ILE A 144 1.80 -11.97 3.45
C ILE A 144 1.82 -13.41 3.99
N SER A 145 2.19 -13.62 5.25
CA SER A 145 2.17 -14.95 5.85
C SER A 145 0.80 -15.61 5.84
N VAL A 146 -0.28 -14.82 5.93
CA VAL A 146 -1.67 -15.33 5.93
C VAL A 146 -2.04 -16.02 4.61
N PRO A 147 -2.03 -15.35 3.44
CA PRO A 147 -2.34 -16.03 2.17
C PRO A 147 -1.36 -17.15 1.85
N ILE A 148 -0.09 -17.03 2.22
CA ILE A 148 0.90 -18.11 2.01
C ILE A 148 0.54 -19.34 2.85
N SER A 149 0.21 -19.19 4.13
CA SER A 149 -0.14 -20.31 5.00
C SER A 149 -1.40 -21.05 4.52
N VAL A 150 -2.37 -20.32 3.97
CA VAL A 150 -3.57 -20.93 3.37
C VAL A 150 -3.24 -21.67 2.07
N LEU A 151 -2.43 -21.08 1.17
CA LEU A 151 -2.02 -21.74 -0.07
C LEU A 151 -1.18 -22.99 0.18
N LEU A 152 -0.33 -22.98 1.22
CA LEU A 152 0.45 -24.15 1.64
C LEU A 152 -0.36 -25.16 2.47
N GLN A 153 -1.68 -24.92 2.66
CA GLN A 153 -2.58 -25.77 3.44
C GLN A 153 -2.13 -26.00 4.90
N VAL A 154 -1.32 -25.11 5.45
CA VAL A 154 -0.97 -25.10 6.87
C VAL A 154 -2.19 -24.69 7.71
N VAL A 155 -2.98 -23.77 7.17
CA VAL A 155 -4.26 -23.32 7.70
C VAL A 155 -5.34 -23.76 6.73
N LYS A 156 -6.38 -24.44 7.27
CA LYS A 156 -7.47 -25.05 6.48
C LYS A 156 -8.82 -24.59 6.99
#